data_75554bab11503fafaeb925489ba8e78e
#
_entry.id   75554bab11503fafaeb925489ba8e78e
#
_cell.length_a   1.000
_cell.length_b   1.000
_cell.length_c   1.000
_cell.angle_alpha   90.00
_cell.angle_beta   90.00
_cell.angle_gamma   90.00
#
_symmetry.space_group_name_H-M   'P 1'
#
loop_
_entity.id
_entity.type
_entity.pdbx_description
1 polymer ?
#
loop_
_entity_poly.entity_id
_entity_poly.type
_entity_poly.pdbx_seq_one_letter_code
_entity_poly.pdbx_strand_id
1 'polypeptide(L)'
;RYFTTPTTYAKIGMNVMKRPDYFKMHTFSAEWTYKWQRSATWRHEFSPLTLQYQRLNYTTAKFDSILQENPYLQTSMQNTFIPKMRYMLAYSSTVKHRNPVVWQTTITESGNILSLAYMAAGNKWGEVGKQLFKNPYAQFLKIETDFSKIWQLGQKSQLVWHISAGVIYTYGNSLAAPYSEQFYVGGANSIRAFAVRSIGPGSY
;
A
#
# COMPACT_ATOMS: atom_id res chain seq x y z
N ARG A 1 15.54 19.33 24.31
CA ARG A 1 14.25 18.63 24.07
C ARG A 1 13.75 19.02 22.69
N TYR A 2 14.03 18.20 21.69
CA TYR A 2 13.47 18.38 20.35
C TYR A 2 12.13 17.63 20.28
N PHE A 3 11.10 18.18 20.90
CA PHE A 3 9.73 17.77 20.58
C PHE A 3 9.24 18.72 19.50
N THR A 4 9.27 18.28 18.24
CA THR A 4 8.47 18.95 17.24
C THR A 4 6.99 18.75 17.59
N THR A 5 6.22 19.82 17.50
CA THR A 5 4.77 19.75 17.72
C THR A 5 4.15 18.65 16.84
N PRO A 6 3.36 17.74 17.43
CA PRO A 6 2.65 16.74 16.64
C PRO A 6 1.75 17.44 15.60
N THR A 7 1.74 16.91 14.40
CA THR A 7 0.91 17.43 13.33
C THR A 7 -0.18 16.41 13.00
N THR A 8 -1.40 16.88 12.90
CA THR A 8 -2.55 16.09 12.45
C THR A 8 -3.01 16.62 11.12
N TYR A 9 -3.28 15.72 10.17
CA TYR A 9 -3.85 16.11 8.88
C TYR A 9 -4.87 15.08 8.40
N ALA A 10 -5.84 15.58 7.64
CA ALA A 10 -6.78 14.78 6.87
C ALA A 10 -6.45 14.90 5.39
N LYS A 11 -6.51 13.80 4.66
CA LYS A 11 -6.26 13.75 3.23
C LYS A 11 -7.41 13.05 2.53
N ILE A 12 -7.90 13.66 1.47
CA ILE A 12 -8.85 13.04 0.54
C ILE A 12 -8.15 12.91 -0.81
N GLY A 13 -8.24 11.76 -1.42
CA GLY A 13 -7.58 11.48 -2.67
C GLY A 13 -8.45 10.68 -3.64
N MET A 14 -8.17 10.87 -4.91
CA MET A 14 -8.70 10.06 -5.99
C MET A 14 -7.55 9.67 -6.91
N ASN A 15 -7.44 8.40 -7.22
CA ASN A 15 -6.50 7.88 -8.20
C ASN A 15 -7.27 7.19 -9.33
N VAL A 16 -6.85 7.44 -10.56
CA VAL A 16 -7.43 6.81 -11.75
C VAL A 16 -6.32 6.04 -12.45
N MET A 17 -6.45 4.74 -12.47
CA MET A 17 -5.58 3.85 -13.24
C MET A 17 -6.30 3.48 -14.53
N LYS A 18 -5.72 3.88 -15.65
CA LYS A 18 -6.21 3.51 -16.98
C LYS A 18 -5.13 2.71 -17.68
N ARG A 19 -5.45 1.49 -18.08
CA ARG A 19 -4.64 0.68 -18.99
C ARG A 19 -5.37 0.64 -20.33
N PRO A 20 -4.86 1.33 -21.36
CA PRO A 20 -5.49 1.31 -22.68
C PRO A 20 -5.77 -0.14 -23.11
N ASP A 21 -6.90 -0.36 -23.76
CA ASP A 21 -7.36 -1.66 -24.30
C ASP A 21 -7.61 -2.77 -23.27
N TYR A 22 -7.55 -2.46 -21.97
CA TYR A 22 -7.81 -3.43 -20.90
C TYR A 22 -8.88 -2.96 -19.92
N PHE A 23 -8.56 -1.96 -19.04
CA PHE A 23 -9.48 -1.56 -18.00
C PHE A 23 -9.29 -0.10 -17.54
N LYS A 24 -10.28 0.39 -16.81
CA LYS A 24 -10.22 1.63 -16.04
C LYS A 24 -10.68 1.38 -14.61
N MET A 25 -9.84 1.73 -13.64
CA MET A 25 -10.09 1.57 -12.23
C MET A 25 -9.98 2.92 -11.50
N HIS A 26 -10.92 3.21 -10.66
CA HIS A 26 -10.89 4.36 -9.75
C HIS A 26 -10.63 3.90 -8.33
N THR A 27 -9.82 4.65 -7.62
CA THR A 27 -9.58 4.45 -6.19
C THR A 27 -9.81 5.77 -5.46
N PHE A 28 -10.78 5.79 -4.58
CA PHE A 28 -11.09 6.92 -3.71
C PHE A 28 -10.50 6.63 -2.33
N SER A 29 -9.95 7.64 -1.67
CA SER A 29 -9.38 7.47 -0.33
C SER A 29 -9.66 8.68 0.55
N ALA A 30 -9.92 8.40 1.82
CA ALA A 30 -9.97 9.37 2.90
C ALA A 30 -9.09 8.87 4.04
N GLU A 31 -8.16 9.68 4.49
CA GLU A 31 -7.15 9.31 5.46
C GLU A 31 -7.07 10.36 6.56
N TRP A 32 -6.95 9.90 7.80
CA TRP A 32 -6.65 10.72 8.96
C TRP A 32 -5.33 10.27 9.55
N THR A 33 -4.35 11.18 9.69
CA THR A 33 -2.99 10.83 10.08
C THR A 33 -2.45 11.75 11.17
N TYR A 34 -1.81 11.14 12.15
CA TYR A 34 -0.99 11.79 13.17
C TYR A 34 0.48 11.60 12.84
N LYS A 35 1.23 12.68 12.86
CA LYS A 35 2.66 12.70 12.60
C LYS A 35 3.39 13.35 13.76
N TRP A 36 4.40 12.68 14.29
CA TRP A 36 5.24 13.23 15.34
C TRP A 36 6.69 12.81 15.16
N GLN A 37 7.56 13.56 15.76
CA GLN A 37 9.00 13.35 15.73
C GLN A 37 9.54 13.24 17.15
N ARG A 38 10.08 12.10 17.52
CA ARG A 38 10.61 11.85 18.87
C ARG A 38 12.02 12.41 19.04
N SER A 39 12.80 12.49 17.96
CA SER A 39 14.16 13.03 17.93
C SER A 39 14.44 13.61 16.54
N ALA A 40 15.62 14.21 16.36
CA ALA A 40 16.06 14.69 15.04
C ALA A 40 16.15 13.57 13.99
N THR A 41 16.23 12.31 14.41
CA THR A 41 16.46 11.14 13.55
C THR A 41 15.23 10.24 13.37
N TRP A 42 14.28 10.25 14.32
CA TRP A 42 13.14 9.35 14.33
C TRP A 42 11.84 10.08 14.09
N ARG A 43 11.12 9.66 13.05
CA ARG A 43 9.79 10.15 12.68
C ARG A 43 8.79 9.02 12.72
N HIS A 44 7.61 9.32 13.22
CA HIS A 44 6.49 8.41 13.31
C HIS A 44 5.29 8.99 12.59
N GLU A 45 4.56 8.17 11.89
CA GLU A 45 3.26 8.51 11.31
C GLU A 45 2.27 7.38 11.65
N PHE A 46 1.12 7.75 12.16
CA PHE A 46 0.06 6.81 12.50
C PHE A 46 -1.25 7.28 11.87
N SER A 47 -1.81 6.44 11.02
CA SER A 47 -3.11 6.66 10.39
C SER A 47 -4.10 5.63 10.97
N PRO A 48 -4.85 5.98 12.02
CA PRO A 48 -5.79 5.07 12.65
C PRO A 48 -6.97 4.70 11.74
N LEU A 49 -7.27 5.57 10.79
CA LEU A 49 -8.37 5.34 9.84
C LEU A 49 -7.97 5.86 8.46
N THR A 50 -7.87 4.95 7.53
CA THR A 50 -7.83 5.21 6.10
C THR A 50 -8.92 4.40 5.46
N LEU A 51 -9.94 5.03 4.93
CA LEU A 51 -10.98 4.37 4.16
C LEU A 51 -10.69 4.55 2.68
N GLN A 52 -10.45 3.45 1.99
CA GLN A 52 -10.22 3.42 0.56
C GLN A 52 -11.29 2.57 -0.12
N TYR A 53 -11.77 3.01 -1.28
CA TYR A 53 -12.70 2.27 -2.11
C TYR A 53 -12.13 2.10 -3.51
N GLN A 54 -11.92 0.85 -3.90
CA GLN A 54 -11.49 0.45 -5.23
C GLN A 54 -12.72 0.12 -6.06
N ARG A 55 -12.83 0.72 -7.26
CA ARG A 55 -13.92 0.49 -8.21
C ARG A 55 -13.38 0.23 -9.60
N LEU A 56 -13.71 -0.92 -10.15
CA LEU A 56 -13.47 -1.26 -11.55
C LEU A 56 -14.63 -0.69 -12.38
N ASN A 57 -14.35 0.33 -13.20
CA ASN A 57 -15.39 1.07 -13.91
C ASN A 57 -15.64 0.57 -15.32
N TYR A 58 -14.59 0.06 -15.96
CA TYR A 58 -14.65 -0.34 -17.36
C TYR A 58 -13.66 -1.45 -17.63
N THR A 59 -14.09 -2.46 -18.36
CA THR A 59 -13.29 -3.56 -18.90
C THR A 59 -13.58 -3.72 -20.39
N THR A 60 -12.63 -4.28 -21.13
CA THR A 60 -12.82 -4.68 -22.52
C THR A 60 -13.10 -6.17 -22.60
N ALA A 61 -13.72 -6.64 -23.69
CA ALA A 61 -13.98 -8.07 -23.90
C ALA A 61 -12.68 -8.92 -23.82
N LYS A 62 -11.57 -8.37 -24.34
CA LYS A 62 -10.25 -9.02 -24.24
C LYS A 62 -9.80 -9.18 -22.78
N PHE A 63 -10.05 -8.18 -21.94
CA PHE A 63 -9.68 -8.23 -20.54
C PHE A 63 -10.61 -9.12 -19.73
N ASP A 64 -11.89 -9.15 -20.07
CA ASP A 64 -12.87 -10.05 -19.45
C ASP A 64 -12.52 -11.53 -19.64
N SER A 65 -11.99 -11.90 -20.81
CA SER A 65 -11.47 -13.26 -21.05
C SER A 65 -10.30 -13.59 -20.13
N ILE A 66 -9.35 -12.64 -19.94
CA ILE A 66 -8.22 -12.80 -19.03
C ILE A 66 -8.68 -12.93 -17.56
N LEU A 67 -9.71 -12.18 -17.17
CA LEU A 67 -10.29 -12.29 -15.82
C LEU A 67 -10.94 -13.66 -15.59
N GLN A 68 -11.61 -14.22 -16.60
CA GLN A 68 -12.22 -15.55 -16.48
C GLN A 68 -11.19 -16.66 -16.37
N GLU A 69 -10.06 -16.54 -17.07
CA GLU A 69 -8.96 -17.49 -17.01
C GLU A 69 -8.14 -17.38 -15.70
N ASN A 70 -8.21 -16.23 -15.02
CA ASN A 70 -7.42 -15.97 -13.81
C ASN A 70 -8.30 -15.54 -12.62
N PRO A 71 -8.82 -16.49 -11.82
CA PRO A 71 -9.70 -16.20 -10.68
C PRO A 71 -9.05 -15.30 -9.60
N TYR A 72 -7.72 -15.40 -9.42
CA TYR A 72 -7.00 -14.53 -8.49
C TYR A 72 -7.06 -13.06 -8.94
N LEU A 73 -6.82 -12.81 -10.23
CA LEU A 73 -6.90 -11.47 -10.81
C LEU A 73 -8.33 -10.93 -10.73
N GLN A 74 -9.31 -11.73 -11.05
CA GLN A 74 -10.72 -11.38 -10.94
C GLN A 74 -11.09 -10.94 -9.52
N THR A 75 -10.69 -11.72 -8.51
CA THR A 75 -10.94 -11.40 -7.10
C THR A 75 -10.20 -10.14 -6.66
N SER A 76 -8.96 -9.93 -7.10
CA SER A 76 -8.16 -8.77 -6.73
C SER A 76 -8.67 -7.45 -7.32
N MET A 77 -9.34 -7.51 -8.47
CA MET A 77 -9.85 -6.34 -9.19
C MET A 77 -11.31 -6.02 -8.91
N GLN A 78 -12.00 -6.82 -8.13
CA GLN A 78 -13.39 -6.55 -7.75
C GLN A 78 -13.55 -5.23 -6.99
N ASN A 79 -14.77 -4.69 -7.01
CA ASN A 79 -15.11 -3.53 -6.21
C ASN A 79 -15.01 -3.88 -4.73
N THR A 80 -14.17 -3.18 -3.97
CA THR A 80 -13.93 -3.51 -2.57
C THR A 80 -13.62 -2.27 -1.73
N PHE A 81 -14.08 -2.30 -0.48
CA PHE A 81 -13.62 -1.37 0.54
C PHE A 81 -12.33 -1.85 1.19
N ILE A 82 -11.43 -0.93 1.50
CA ILE A 82 -10.15 -1.21 2.13
C ILE A 82 -10.01 -0.28 3.34
N PRO A 83 -10.64 -0.66 4.48
CA PRO A 83 -10.49 0.08 5.73
C PRO A 83 -9.16 -0.27 6.37
N LYS A 84 -8.20 0.67 6.32
CA LYS A 84 -6.82 0.45 6.76
C LYS A 84 -6.49 1.20 8.03
N MET A 85 -5.64 0.61 8.84
CA MET A 85 -4.83 1.27 9.85
C MET A 85 -3.37 1.12 9.47
N ARG A 86 -2.61 2.21 9.50
CA ARG A 86 -1.22 2.26 9.05
C ARG A 86 -0.32 2.90 10.09
N TYR A 87 0.81 2.28 10.33
CA TYR A 87 1.88 2.84 11.14
C TYR A 87 3.18 2.85 10.34
N MET A 88 3.82 4.01 10.28
CA MET A 88 5.12 4.19 9.64
C MET A 88 6.15 4.67 10.66
N LEU A 89 7.27 4.01 10.67
CA LEU A 89 8.47 4.38 11.40
C LEU A 89 9.57 4.73 10.41
N ALA A 90 10.13 5.93 10.53
CA ALA A 90 11.24 6.35 9.70
C ALA A 90 12.42 6.81 10.54
N TYR A 91 13.59 6.33 10.17
CA TYR A 91 14.89 6.76 10.70
C TYR A 91 15.67 7.47 9.61
N SER A 92 16.22 8.63 9.93
CA SER A 92 17.15 9.34 9.07
C SER A 92 18.32 9.81 9.90
N SER A 93 19.53 9.41 9.52
CA SER A 93 20.73 9.93 10.17
C SER A 93 20.82 11.44 9.98
N THR A 94 21.44 12.12 10.95
CA THR A 94 21.59 13.59 10.89
C THR A 94 22.42 14.01 9.68
N VAL A 95 22.15 15.20 9.15
CA VAL A 95 22.84 15.81 7.99
C VAL A 95 24.37 15.87 8.16
N LYS A 96 24.88 15.85 9.39
CA LYS A 96 26.32 15.87 9.71
C LYS A 96 27.02 14.50 9.52
N HIS A 97 26.28 13.42 9.29
CA HIS A 97 26.90 12.12 9.03
C HIS A 97 27.50 12.07 7.62
N ARG A 98 28.78 11.72 7.54
CA ARG A 98 29.49 11.53 6.27
C ARG A 98 28.83 10.47 5.39
N ASN A 99 28.28 9.43 6.01
CA ASN A 99 27.61 8.31 5.34
C ASN A 99 26.15 8.18 5.84
N PRO A 100 25.22 8.99 5.33
CA PRO A 100 23.84 9.00 5.82
C PRO A 100 23.12 7.68 5.56
N VAL A 101 22.26 7.32 6.49
CA VAL A 101 21.35 6.18 6.42
C VAL A 101 19.91 6.69 6.50
N VAL A 102 19.06 6.18 5.65
CA VAL A 102 17.60 6.35 5.72
C VAL A 102 16.96 4.98 5.77
N TRP A 103 16.12 4.76 6.74
CA TRP A 103 15.35 3.53 6.88
C TRP A 103 13.90 3.88 7.20
N GLN A 104 12.98 3.23 6.49
CA GLN A 104 11.55 3.39 6.72
C GLN A 104 10.90 2.02 6.72
N THR A 105 10.03 1.79 7.70
CA THR A 105 9.18 0.59 7.73
C THR A 105 7.74 1.03 7.92
N THR A 106 6.86 0.46 7.12
CA THR A 106 5.42 0.71 7.17
C THR A 106 4.69 -0.61 7.42
N ILE A 107 3.82 -0.62 8.41
CA ILE A 107 2.92 -1.73 8.70
C ILE A 107 1.51 -1.22 8.44
N THR A 108 0.80 -1.94 7.58
CA THR A 108 -0.60 -1.63 7.23
C THR A 108 -1.44 -2.87 7.50
N GLU A 109 -2.46 -2.73 8.33
CA GLU A 109 -3.51 -3.73 8.48
C GLU A 109 -4.78 -3.24 7.82
N SER A 110 -5.64 -4.15 7.40
CA SER A 110 -6.94 -3.84 6.82
C SER A 110 -8.00 -4.83 7.28
N GLY A 111 -9.19 -4.30 7.61
CA GLY A 111 -10.39 -5.09 7.85
C GLY A 111 -10.49 -5.77 9.21
N ASN A 112 -9.46 -5.73 10.07
CA ASN A 112 -9.48 -6.42 11.36
C ASN A 112 -10.53 -5.85 12.30
N ILE A 113 -10.63 -4.52 12.39
CA ILE A 113 -11.62 -3.85 13.25
C ILE A 113 -13.04 -4.23 12.82
N LEU A 114 -13.32 -4.26 11.52
CA LEU A 114 -14.62 -4.69 11.00
C LEU A 114 -14.88 -6.16 11.28
N SER A 115 -13.88 -7.02 11.10
CA SER A 115 -14.01 -8.46 11.40
C SER A 115 -14.26 -8.71 12.88
N LEU A 116 -13.65 -7.92 13.78
CA LEU A 116 -13.96 -7.96 15.21
C LEU A 116 -15.41 -7.55 15.50
N ALA A 117 -15.91 -6.50 14.85
CA ALA A 117 -17.29 -6.06 14.99
C ALA A 117 -18.28 -7.15 14.48
N TYR A 118 -17.98 -7.79 13.36
CA TYR A 118 -18.76 -8.93 12.85
C TYR A 118 -18.72 -10.14 13.80
N MET A 119 -17.56 -10.40 14.40
CA MET A 119 -17.42 -11.49 15.40
C MET A 119 -18.23 -11.20 16.66
N ALA A 120 -18.27 -9.95 17.12
CA ALA A 120 -19.14 -9.55 18.22
C ALA A 120 -20.64 -9.70 17.88
N ALA A 121 -21.01 -9.65 16.60
CA ALA A 121 -22.34 -9.91 16.08
C ALA A 121 -22.63 -11.41 15.82
N GLY A 122 -21.72 -12.33 16.19
CA GLY A 122 -21.90 -13.77 16.08
C GLY A 122 -21.30 -14.44 14.84
N ASN A 123 -20.64 -13.73 13.96
CA ASN A 123 -20.00 -14.30 12.78
C ASN A 123 -18.60 -14.87 13.11
N LYS A 124 -18.13 -15.83 12.33
CA LYS A 124 -16.78 -16.37 12.50
C LYS A 124 -15.72 -15.43 11.92
N TRP A 125 -14.54 -15.38 12.56
CA TRP A 125 -13.43 -14.55 12.09
C TRP A 125 -13.04 -14.84 10.63
N GLY A 126 -12.85 -16.10 10.27
CA GLY A 126 -12.45 -16.56 8.94
C GLY A 126 -13.58 -16.68 7.91
N GLU A 127 -14.80 -16.26 8.24
CA GLU A 127 -15.93 -16.31 7.31
C GLU A 127 -15.74 -15.31 6.18
N VAL A 128 -15.88 -15.78 4.95
CA VAL A 128 -15.78 -14.97 3.72
C VAL A 128 -17.19 -14.45 3.36
N GLY A 129 -17.22 -13.29 2.70
CA GLY A 129 -18.48 -12.70 2.21
C GLY A 129 -19.06 -11.60 3.12
N LYS A 130 -18.34 -11.20 4.15
CA LYS A 130 -18.71 -10.02 4.95
C LYS A 130 -18.61 -8.75 4.10
N GLN A 131 -19.55 -7.85 4.26
CA GLN A 131 -19.69 -6.67 3.41
C GLN A 131 -19.71 -5.37 4.22
N LEU A 132 -19.18 -4.30 3.63
CA LEU A 132 -19.35 -2.93 4.09
C LEU A 132 -20.07 -2.17 2.96
N PHE A 133 -21.24 -1.57 3.26
CA PHE A 133 -22.09 -0.88 2.27
C PHE A 133 -22.35 -1.72 1.00
N LYS A 134 -22.74 -2.99 1.18
CA LYS A 134 -23.05 -3.96 0.11
C LYS A 134 -21.86 -4.35 -0.79
N ASN A 135 -20.64 -3.96 -0.44
CA ASN A 135 -19.42 -4.39 -1.12
C ASN A 135 -18.51 -5.16 -0.14
N PRO A 136 -17.76 -6.15 -0.61
CA PRO A 136 -16.79 -6.84 0.23
C PRO A 136 -15.74 -5.85 0.75
N TYR A 137 -15.20 -6.12 1.91
CA TYR A 137 -14.04 -5.38 2.42
C TYR A 137 -12.80 -6.27 2.45
N ALA A 138 -11.66 -5.65 2.18
CA ALA A 138 -10.38 -6.34 2.18
C ALA A 138 -9.87 -6.57 3.60
N GLN A 139 -9.29 -7.77 3.83
CA GLN A 139 -8.65 -8.13 5.09
C GLN A 139 -7.25 -8.67 4.82
N PHE A 140 -6.23 -7.93 5.24
CA PHE A 140 -4.83 -8.28 5.03
C PHE A 140 -3.90 -7.59 6.03
N LEU A 141 -2.69 -8.11 6.13
CA LEU A 141 -1.54 -7.47 6.75
C LEU A 141 -0.47 -7.23 5.69
N LYS A 142 0.03 -6.00 5.59
CA LYS A 142 1.08 -5.60 4.66
C LYS A 142 2.23 -4.96 5.44
N ILE A 143 3.45 -5.42 5.16
CA ILE A 143 4.67 -4.87 5.74
C ILE A 143 5.57 -4.47 4.59
N GLU A 144 6.07 -3.24 4.64
CA GLU A 144 6.97 -2.66 3.64
C GLU A 144 8.18 -2.07 4.36
N THR A 145 9.36 -2.28 3.84
CA THR A 145 10.58 -1.68 4.38
C THR A 145 11.46 -1.18 3.26
N ASP A 146 11.99 0.03 3.44
CA ASP A 146 12.92 0.70 2.54
C ASP A 146 14.17 1.07 3.32
N PHE A 147 15.31 0.70 2.80
CA PHE A 147 16.61 0.99 3.38
C PHE A 147 17.52 1.62 2.33
N SER A 148 18.09 2.78 2.64
CA SER A 148 19.05 3.45 1.78
C SER A 148 20.28 3.85 2.58
N LYS A 149 21.45 3.62 2.01
CA LYS A 149 22.72 4.04 2.57
C LYS A 149 23.57 4.71 1.51
N ILE A 150 24.19 5.83 1.89
CA ILE A 150 25.12 6.56 1.03
C ILE A 150 26.51 6.40 1.63
N TRP A 151 27.48 6.02 0.82
CA TRP A 151 28.90 6.05 1.17
C TRP A 151 29.59 7.13 0.36
N GLN A 152 30.20 8.07 1.05
CA GLN A 152 31.05 9.07 0.43
C GLN A 152 32.45 8.46 0.21
N LEU A 153 32.73 8.06 -1.02
CA LEU A 153 34.01 7.42 -1.40
C LEU A 153 35.12 8.44 -1.60
N GLY A 154 34.78 9.66 -2.04
CA GLY A 154 35.70 10.74 -2.28
C GLY A 154 35.01 12.10 -2.29
N GLN A 155 35.73 13.16 -2.64
CA GLN A 155 35.13 14.51 -2.70
C GLN A 155 34.07 14.67 -3.76
N LYS A 156 34.14 13.90 -4.86
CA LYS A 156 33.21 13.95 -6.00
C LYS A 156 32.50 12.61 -6.30
N SER A 157 32.73 11.58 -5.47
CA SER A 157 32.23 10.22 -5.72
C SER A 157 31.46 9.72 -4.54
N GLN A 158 30.27 9.20 -4.78
CA GLN A 158 29.43 8.54 -3.77
C GLN A 158 28.84 7.25 -4.32
N LEU A 159 28.70 6.27 -3.46
CA LEU A 159 27.99 5.04 -3.72
C LEU A 159 26.66 5.07 -2.94
N VAL A 160 25.57 4.92 -3.65
CA VAL A 160 24.22 4.85 -3.06
C VAL A 160 23.72 3.42 -3.19
N TRP A 161 23.31 2.87 -2.06
CA TRP A 161 22.67 1.56 -1.99
C TRP A 161 21.25 1.70 -1.47
N HIS A 162 20.28 1.08 -2.17
CA HIS A 162 18.87 1.10 -1.83
C HIS A 162 18.29 -0.31 -1.94
N ILE A 163 17.61 -0.74 -0.89
CA ILE A 163 16.85 -1.99 -0.84
C ILE A 163 15.43 -1.68 -0.42
N SER A 164 14.47 -2.19 -1.19
CA SER A 164 13.06 -2.23 -0.84
C SER A 164 12.61 -3.68 -0.73
N ALA A 165 11.88 -4.00 0.32
CA ALA A 165 11.25 -5.29 0.51
C ALA A 165 9.83 -5.11 1.05
N GLY A 166 8.93 -6.04 0.67
CA GLY A 166 7.57 -6.00 1.17
C GLY A 166 6.88 -7.34 1.06
N VAL A 167 5.93 -7.57 1.96
CA VAL A 167 5.06 -8.72 1.97
C VAL A 167 3.64 -8.28 2.25
N ILE A 168 2.68 -8.91 1.56
CA ILE A 168 1.26 -8.77 1.83
C ILE A 168 0.67 -10.17 2.05
N TYR A 169 -0.02 -10.34 3.18
CA TYR A 169 -0.68 -11.57 3.55
C TYR A 169 -2.17 -11.34 3.72
N THR A 170 -2.98 -12.01 2.92
CA THR A 170 -4.45 -11.94 2.95
C THR A 170 -5.01 -13.08 3.80
N TYR A 171 -6.06 -12.79 4.54
CA TYR A 171 -6.74 -13.75 5.41
C TYR A 171 -8.20 -13.35 5.66
N GLY A 172 -8.94 -14.21 6.37
CA GLY A 172 -10.31 -13.91 6.80
C GLY A 172 -11.25 -13.65 5.62
N ASN A 173 -11.72 -12.42 5.49
CA ASN A 173 -12.67 -12.03 4.44
C ASN A 173 -12.07 -11.90 3.03
N SER A 174 -10.74 -12.02 2.87
CA SER A 174 -10.07 -11.81 1.58
C SER A 174 -9.31 -13.03 1.09
N LEU A 175 -9.63 -13.47 -0.12
CA LEU A 175 -8.91 -14.54 -0.83
C LEU A 175 -7.73 -14.01 -1.64
N ALA A 176 -7.77 -12.74 -2.04
CA ALA A 176 -6.72 -12.09 -2.82
C ALA A 176 -6.49 -10.65 -2.32
N ALA A 177 -5.27 -10.17 -2.45
CA ALA A 177 -4.94 -8.78 -2.16
C ALA A 177 -5.60 -7.86 -3.20
N PRO A 178 -6.24 -6.75 -2.79
CA PRO A 178 -6.77 -5.76 -3.71
C PRO A 178 -5.69 -5.29 -4.69
N TYR A 179 -6.06 -5.13 -5.95
CA TYR A 179 -5.12 -4.77 -7.02
C TYR A 179 -4.38 -3.46 -6.73
N SER A 180 -5.03 -2.50 -6.07
CA SER A 180 -4.44 -1.23 -5.67
C SER A 180 -3.38 -1.34 -4.57
N GLU A 181 -3.36 -2.45 -3.81
CA GLU A 181 -2.43 -2.69 -2.69
C GLU A 181 -1.27 -3.62 -3.05
N GLN A 182 -1.35 -4.30 -4.19
CA GLN A 182 -0.29 -5.21 -4.66
C GLN A 182 0.99 -4.45 -4.98
N PHE A 183 2.12 -5.09 -4.73
CA PHE A 183 3.42 -4.61 -5.16
C PHE A 183 3.56 -4.68 -6.68
N TYR A 184 4.27 -3.73 -7.24
CA TYR A 184 4.56 -3.70 -8.68
C TYR A 184 5.92 -3.05 -8.95
N VAL A 185 6.46 -3.35 -10.10
CA VAL A 185 7.68 -2.76 -10.65
C VAL A 185 7.34 -2.01 -11.94
N GLY A 186 8.13 -0.99 -12.26
CA GLY A 186 7.91 -0.11 -13.40
C GLY A 186 7.30 1.24 -13.02
N GLY A 187 7.36 2.18 -13.94
CA GLY A 187 6.89 3.55 -13.77
C GLY A 187 7.95 4.53 -13.28
N ALA A 188 7.57 5.80 -13.19
CA ALA A 188 8.49 6.93 -12.95
C ALA A 188 9.29 6.84 -11.64
N ASN A 189 8.73 6.20 -10.62
CA ASN A 189 9.34 6.07 -9.29
C ASN A 189 10.06 4.72 -9.08
N SER A 190 10.16 3.89 -10.11
CA SER A 190 10.83 2.59 -10.08
C SER A 190 11.74 2.47 -11.30
N ILE A 191 11.48 1.55 -12.21
CA ILE A 191 12.23 1.38 -13.46
C ILE A 191 11.55 2.20 -14.55
N ARG A 192 12.05 3.39 -14.82
CA ARG A 192 11.42 4.40 -15.70
C ARG A 192 11.23 3.97 -17.15
N ALA A 193 12.06 3.04 -17.64
CA ALA A 193 11.96 2.53 -19.02
C ALA A 193 10.72 1.65 -19.27
N PHE A 194 10.04 1.23 -18.22
CA PHE A 194 8.91 0.32 -18.29
C PHE A 194 7.64 0.96 -17.71
N ALA A 195 6.51 0.69 -18.35
CA ALA A 195 5.22 1.08 -17.78
C ALA A 195 4.94 0.32 -16.48
N VAL A 196 4.09 0.90 -15.64
CA VAL A 196 3.67 0.27 -14.37
C VAL A 196 3.13 -1.14 -14.65
N ARG A 197 3.68 -2.13 -13.93
CA ARG A 197 3.30 -3.56 -14.05
C ARG A 197 3.51 -4.16 -15.45
N SER A 198 4.40 -3.60 -16.26
CA SER A 198 4.74 -4.17 -17.57
C SER A 198 5.95 -5.10 -17.50
N ILE A 199 6.63 -5.18 -16.37
CA ILE A 199 7.74 -6.09 -16.13
C ILE A 199 7.16 -7.34 -15.46
N GLY A 200 7.22 -8.45 -16.16
CA GLY A 200 6.69 -9.71 -15.69
C GLY A 200 7.35 -10.88 -16.44
N PRO A 201 6.84 -12.09 -16.31
CA PRO A 201 7.43 -13.29 -16.96
C PRO A 201 7.34 -13.28 -18.48
N GLY A 202 6.86 -12.21 -19.10
CA GLY A 202 6.88 -12.01 -20.57
C GLY A 202 5.79 -12.70 -21.34
N SER A 203 5.00 -13.56 -20.72
CA SER A 203 3.83 -14.21 -21.34
C SER A 203 2.68 -14.24 -20.33
N TYR A 204 1.52 -13.81 -20.77
CA TYR A 204 0.23 -14.03 -20.13
C TYR A 204 -0.63 -14.83 -21.10
#